data_03bf726ad44a486324847e3f2ebd4f8e
#
_entry.id   03bf726ad44a486324847e3f2ebd4f8e
#
_cell.length_a   1.000
_cell.length_b   1.000
_cell.length_c   1.000
_cell.angle_alpha   90.00
_cell.angle_beta   90.00
_cell.angle_gamma   90.00
#
_symmetry.space_group_name_H-M   'P 1'
#
loop_
_entity.id
_entity.type
_entity.pdbx_description
1 polymer ?
#
loop_
_entity_poly.entity_id
_entity_poly.type
_entity_poly.pdbx_seq_one_letter_code
_entity_poly.pdbx_strand_id
1 'polypeptide(L)'
;THDTDAYRYFVGNGINKLFERALPETERTEANVLKIRSQFIPYYNIHNADLSRPYPGIEQVLHTLQANQILIGVASNKYQAATSKLIAQYFPDIQFVEVLGQREGVPAKPDPQAVLEIMEKVDVSREDVAYIGDSCVDMETGKNAGVTTIGASWGFRPRTELEAYTPDFIADEACDILRFLGIPEE
;
A
#
# COMPACT_ATOMS: atom_id res chain seq x y z
N THR A 1 2.26 -16.55 21.11
CA THR A 1 1.38 -16.68 19.93
C THR A 1 0.30 -15.64 20.02
N HIS A 2 -0.04 -15.04 18.90
CA HIS A 2 -1.14 -14.07 18.77
C HIS A 2 -2.25 -14.68 17.93
N ASP A 3 -3.47 -14.17 18.10
CA ASP A 3 -4.57 -14.46 17.20
C ASP A 3 -4.22 -13.93 15.79
N THR A 4 -4.67 -14.62 14.74
CA THR A 4 -4.42 -14.22 13.35
C THR A 4 -4.94 -12.81 13.06
N ASP A 5 -6.08 -12.43 13.64
CA ASP A 5 -6.66 -11.10 13.45
C ASP A 5 -5.82 -9.96 14.07
N ALA A 6 -5.01 -10.25 15.09
CA ALA A 6 -4.10 -9.27 15.67
C ALA A 6 -3.03 -8.81 14.66
N TYR A 7 -2.63 -9.68 13.74
CA TYR A 7 -1.63 -9.34 12.72
C TYR A 7 -2.09 -8.25 11.76
N ARG A 8 -3.39 -8.06 11.57
CA ARG A 8 -3.93 -6.94 10.79
C ARG A 8 -3.47 -5.59 11.36
N TYR A 9 -3.25 -5.51 12.68
CA TYR A 9 -2.80 -4.29 13.36
C TYR A 9 -1.28 -4.23 13.56
N PHE A 10 -0.58 -5.35 13.35
CA PHE A 10 0.88 -5.37 13.42
C PHE A 10 1.54 -4.89 12.13
N VAL A 11 0.92 -5.15 10.98
CA VAL A 11 1.40 -4.71 9.65
C VAL A 11 0.98 -3.27 9.33
N GLY A 12 1.60 -2.69 8.30
CA GLY A 12 1.30 -1.35 7.78
C GLY A 12 2.44 -0.34 7.99
N ASN A 13 3.18 -0.40 9.09
CA ASN A 13 4.25 0.53 9.44
C ASN A 13 5.68 -0.02 9.19
N GLY A 14 5.83 -0.93 8.24
CA GLY A 14 7.09 -1.57 7.92
C GLY A 14 7.39 -2.83 8.75
N ILE A 15 8.34 -3.62 8.23
CA ILE A 15 8.62 -4.97 8.74
C ILE A 15 9.17 -4.99 10.17
N ASN A 16 9.97 -3.99 10.56
CA ASN A 16 10.54 -3.93 11.91
C ASN A 16 9.43 -3.70 12.95
N LYS A 17 8.44 -2.85 12.63
CA LYS A 17 7.29 -2.62 13.52
C LYS A 17 6.40 -3.84 13.66
N LEU A 18 6.24 -4.63 12.61
CA LEU A 18 5.57 -5.93 12.69
C LEU A 18 6.23 -6.83 13.74
N PHE A 19 7.56 -6.97 13.70
CA PHE A 19 8.29 -7.82 14.64
C PHE A 19 8.26 -7.27 16.07
N GLU A 20 8.43 -5.96 16.22
CA GLU A 20 8.33 -5.28 17.52
C GLU A 20 6.97 -5.55 18.19
N ARG A 21 5.87 -5.41 17.42
CA ARG A 21 4.51 -5.65 17.91
C ARG A 21 4.21 -7.13 18.19
N ALA A 22 4.83 -8.04 17.44
CA ALA A 22 4.67 -9.48 17.63
C ALA A 22 5.47 -10.04 18.82
N LEU A 23 6.49 -9.33 19.29
CA LEU A 23 7.29 -9.71 20.44
C LEU A 23 6.59 -9.35 21.77
N PRO A 24 6.81 -10.14 22.85
CA PRO A 24 6.49 -9.71 24.20
C PRO A 24 7.18 -8.37 24.52
N GLU A 25 6.56 -7.54 25.34
CA GLU A 25 7.09 -6.20 25.65
C GLU A 25 8.55 -6.22 26.16
N THR A 26 8.88 -7.19 27.00
CA THR A 26 10.23 -7.37 27.55
C THR A 26 11.27 -7.77 26.51
N GLU A 27 10.84 -8.26 25.35
CA GLU A 27 11.70 -8.75 24.27
C GLU A 27 11.78 -7.77 23.07
N ARG A 28 11.12 -6.62 23.14
CA ARG A 28 11.08 -5.60 22.08
C ARG A 28 12.38 -4.80 21.98
N THR A 29 13.49 -5.51 21.85
CA THR A 29 14.80 -4.89 21.63
C THR A 29 15.15 -4.86 20.14
N GLU A 30 15.95 -3.89 19.74
CA GLU A 30 16.45 -3.77 18.37
C GLU A 30 17.16 -5.07 17.93
N ALA A 31 17.98 -5.65 18.82
CA ALA A 31 18.70 -6.89 18.54
C ALA A 31 17.75 -8.07 18.23
N ASN A 32 16.66 -8.21 18.99
CA ASN A 32 15.66 -9.25 18.76
C ASN A 32 14.89 -9.01 17.46
N VAL A 33 14.52 -7.76 17.18
CA VAL A 33 13.87 -7.39 15.91
C VAL A 33 14.76 -7.73 14.73
N LEU A 34 16.05 -7.36 14.76
CA LEU A 34 17.01 -7.67 13.70
C LEU A 34 17.23 -9.17 13.54
N LYS A 35 17.29 -9.92 14.64
CA LYS A 35 17.40 -11.38 14.61
C LYS A 35 16.21 -12.04 13.93
N ILE A 36 14.98 -11.63 14.27
CA ILE A 36 13.77 -12.15 13.60
C ILE A 36 13.78 -11.76 12.14
N ARG A 37 14.09 -10.51 11.83
CA ARG A 37 14.17 -10.02 10.46
C ARG A 37 15.11 -10.84 9.59
N SER A 38 16.30 -11.18 10.10
CA SER A 38 17.29 -11.98 9.37
C SER A 38 16.82 -13.38 9.00
N GLN A 39 15.94 -13.97 9.82
CA GLN A 39 15.34 -15.29 9.56
C GLN A 39 14.08 -15.18 8.69
N PHE A 40 13.28 -14.15 8.90
CA PHE A 40 12.02 -13.96 8.22
C PHE A 40 12.20 -13.58 6.74
N ILE A 41 13.12 -12.67 6.42
CA ILE A 41 13.26 -12.17 5.05
C ILE A 41 13.56 -13.28 4.04
N PRO A 42 14.51 -14.22 4.27
CA PRO A 42 14.75 -15.32 3.33
C PRO A 42 13.51 -16.20 3.12
N TYR A 43 12.80 -16.52 4.20
CA TYR A 43 11.56 -17.30 4.14
C TYR A 43 10.47 -16.54 3.36
N TYR A 44 10.24 -15.28 3.71
CA TYR A 44 9.21 -14.45 3.09
C TYR A 44 9.48 -14.18 1.60
N ASN A 45 10.75 -14.06 1.18
CA ASN A 45 11.10 -13.91 -0.22
C ASN A 45 10.66 -15.09 -1.11
N ILE A 46 10.57 -16.28 -0.52
CA ILE A 46 10.09 -17.50 -1.20
C ILE A 46 8.56 -17.58 -1.14
N HIS A 47 7.98 -17.31 0.03
CA HIS A 47 6.58 -17.63 0.35
C HIS A 47 5.61 -16.43 0.32
N ASN A 48 6.07 -15.23 -0.04
CA ASN A 48 5.25 -14.01 0.01
C ASN A 48 4.04 -13.99 -0.94
N ALA A 49 4.01 -14.91 -1.91
CA ALA A 49 2.95 -15.04 -2.88
C ALA A 49 2.06 -16.28 -2.69
N ASP A 50 2.40 -17.20 -1.78
CA ASP A 50 1.71 -18.49 -1.67
C ASP A 50 0.20 -18.35 -1.39
N LEU A 51 -0.17 -17.39 -0.56
CA LEU A 51 -1.55 -17.11 -0.15
C LEU A 51 -2.02 -15.70 -0.56
N SER A 52 -1.16 -14.91 -1.18
CA SER A 52 -1.48 -13.55 -1.62
C SER A 52 -2.14 -13.60 -3.00
N ARG A 53 -3.07 -12.68 -3.22
CA ARG A 53 -3.73 -12.48 -4.52
C ARG A 53 -4.27 -11.05 -4.59
N PRO A 54 -4.47 -10.50 -5.80
CA PRO A 54 -5.20 -9.24 -5.96
C PRO A 54 -6.61 -9.32 -5.38
N TYR A 55 -7.11 -8.21 -4.89
CA TYR A 55 -8.51 -8.11 -4.53
C TYR A 55 -9.40 -8.21 -5.78
N PRO A 56 -10.63 -8.73 -5.66
CA PRO A 56 -11.56 -8.83 -6.78
C PRO A 56 -11.75 -7.48 -7.48
N GLY A 57 -11.75 -7.49 -8.81
CA GLY A 57 -11.97 -6.31 -9.64
C GLY A 57 -10.76 -5.37 -9.84
N ILE A 58 -9.72 -5.47 -9.02
CA ILE A 58 -8.55 -4.55 -9.12
C ILE A 58 -7.83 -4.69 -10.46
N GLU A 59 -7.65 -5.91 -10.95
CA GLU A 59 -7.00 -6.14 -12.25
C GLU A 59 -7.77 -5.43 -13.38
N GLN A 60 -9.09 -5.56 -13.40
CA GLN A 60 -9.94 -4.88 -14.37
C GLN A 60 -9.83 -3.36 -14.24
N VAL A 61 -9.89 -2.82 -13.02
CA VAL A 61 -9.73 -1.37 -12.77
C VAL A 61 -8.39 -0.88 -13.32
N LEU A 62 -7.28 -1.58 -13.05
CA LEU A 62 -5.96 -1.19 -13.53
C LEU A 62 -5.89 -1.20 -15.07
N HIS A 63 -6.47 -2.20 -15.74
CA HIS A 63 -6.55 -2.24 -17.20
C HIS A 63 -7.39 -1.10 -17.75
N THR A 64 -8.54 -0.79 -17.15
CA THR A 64 -9.39 0.33 -17.55
C THR A 64 -8.68 1.68 -17.37
N LEU A 65 -7.98 1.89 -16.26
CA LEU A 65 -7.16 3.09 -16.05
C LEU A 65 -6.09 3.24 -17.13
N GLN A 66 -5.34 2.15 -17.40
CA GLN A 66 -4.31 2.14 -18.45
C GLN A 66 -4.89 2.41 -19.84
N ALA A 67 -6.03 1.81 -20.20
CA ALA A 67 -6.71 2.03 -21.48
C ALA A 67 -7.14 3.50 -21.65
N ASN A 68 -7.50 4.17 -20.55
CA ASN A 68 -7.82 5.60 -20.50
C ASN A 68 -6.59 6.51 -20.30
N GLN A 69 -5.37 5.98 -20.45
CA GLN A 69 -4.10 6.72 -20.36
C GLN A 69 -3.87 7.37 -18.97
N ILE A 70 -4.50 6.85 -17.93
CA ILE A 70 -4.22 7.27 -16.56
C ILE A 70 -2.92 6.66 -16.11
N LEU A 71 -2.01 7.48 -15.59
CA LEU A 71 -0.74 7.05 -15.06
C LEU A 71 -0.93 6.34 -13.72
N ILE A 72 -0.29 5.20 -13.54
CA ILE A 72 -0.45 4.34 -12.35
C ILE A 72 0.89 4.19 -11.65
N GLY A 73 0.95 4.52 -10.36
CA GLY A 73 2.13 4.34 -9.52
C GLY A 73 1.83 3.54 -8.27
N VAL A 74 2.86 2.99 -7.65
CA VAL A 74 2.76 2.22 -6.39
C VAL A 74 3.67 2.82 -5.32
N ALA A 75 3.11 3.12 -4.13
CA ALA A 75 3.84 3.51 -2.94
C ALA A 75 3.50 2.57 -1.77
N SER A 76 4.48 1.85 -1.23
CA SER A 76 4.27 0.80 -0.22
C SER A 76 5.28 0.85 0.91
N ASN A 77 4.84 0.52 2.15
CA ASN A 77 5.74 0.26 3.28
C ASN A 77 6.35 -1.16 3.29
N LYS A 78 5.99 -1.98 2.31
CA LYS A 78 6.69 -3.25 2.07
C LYS A 78 8.06 -2.95 1.44
N TYR A 79 9.12 -3.66 1.86
CA TYR A 79 10.47 -3.41 1.32
C TYR A 79 10.54 -3.56 -0.21
N GLN A 80 11.38 -2.75 -0.84
CA GLN A 80 11.44 -2.54 -2.29
C GLN A 80 11.45 -3.84 -3.09
N ALA A 81 12.35 -4.77 -2.77
CA ALA A 81 12.50 -6.01 -3.55
C ALA A 81 11.21 -6.87 -3.55
N ALA A 82 10.51 -6.96 -2.41
CA ALA A 82 9.25 -7.70 -2.34
C ALA A 82 8.11 -6.96 -3.04
N THR A 83 8.07 -5.62 -2.94
CA THR A 83 7.07 -4.82 -3.65
C THR A 83 7.21 -5.02 -5.16
N SER A 84 8.41 -4.82 -5.72
CA SER A 84 8.65 -4.99 -7.16
C SER A 84 8.34 -6.40 -7.66
N LYS A 85 8.74 -7.43 -6.87
CA LYS A 85 8.45 -8.83 -7.24
C LYS A 85 6.96 -9.12 -7.32
N LEU A 86 6.17 -8.68 -6.31
CA LEU A 86 4.74 -8.95 -6.26
C LEU A 86 3.97 -8.19 -7.35
N ILE A 87 4.32 -6.92 -7.58
CA ILE A 87 3.70 -6.13 -8.66
C ILE A 87 3.97 -6.76 -10.02
N ALA A 88 5.21 -7.13 -10.32
CA ALA A 88 5.55 -7.80 -11.58
C ALA A 88 4.88 -9.17 -11.74
N GLN A 89 4.65 -9.89 -10.63
CA GLN A 89 3.99 -11.20 -10.66
C GLN A 89 2.48 -11.10 -10.88
N TYR A 90 1.81 -10.15 -10.22
CA TYR A 90 0.34 -10.07 -10.24
C TYR A 90 -0.21 -9.17 -11.35
N PHE A 91 0.59 -8.22 -11.83
CA PHE A 91 0.17 -7.23 -12.82
C PHE A 91 1.19 -7.10 -13.94
N PRO A 92 1.53 -8.23 -14.64
CA PRO A 92 2.60 -8.23 -15.66
C PRO A 92 2.28 -7.35 -16.86
N ASP A 93 0.99 -7.12 -17.15
CA ASP A 93 0.53 -6.37 -18.32
C ASP A 93 0.18 -4.91 -18.00
N ILE A 94 0.35 -4.48 -16.74
CA ILE A 94 0.12 -3.09 -16.32
C ILE A 94 1.43 -2.30 -16.34
N GLN A 95 1.41 -1.15 -16.99
CA GLN A 95 2.53 -0.23 -17.05
C GLN A 95 2.49 0.74 -15.87
N PHE A 96 3.25 0.44 -14.82
CA PHE A 96 3.42 1.37 -13.71
C PHE A 96 4.52 2.39 -14.04
N VAL A 97 4.24 3.68 -13.84
CA VAL A 97 5.25 4.74 -14.01
C VAL A 97 6.37 4.62 -12.98
N GLU A 98 6.03 4.12 -11.78
CA GLU A 98 6.98 3.82 -10.73
C GLU A 98 6.39 2.84 -9.71
N VAL A 99 7.26 2.00 -9.14
CA VAL A 99 6.90 1.05 -8.07
C VAL A 99 7.87 1.25 -6.91
N LEU A 100 7.44 1.99 -5.90
CA LEU A 100 8.23 2.32 -4.72
C LEU A 100 7.78 1.51 -3.51
N GLY A 101 8.70 0.68 -3.01
CA GLY A 101 8.63 0.07 -1.69
C GLY A 101 9.47 0.84 -0.67
N GLN A 102 9.52 0.34 0.58
CA GLN A 102 10.39 0.89 1.60
C GLN A 102 11.86 0.69 1.22
N ARG A 103 12.64 1.77 1.30
CA ARG A 103 14.08 1.85 1.02
C ARG A 103 14.81 2.39 2.26
N GLU A 104 16.06 2.01 2.39
CA GLU A 104 16.91 2.53 3.47
C GLU A 104 17.12 4.04 3.31
N GLY A 105 17.08 4.77 4.42
CA GLY A 105 17.23 6.23 4.43
C GLY A 105 16.00 7.01 3.93
N VAL A 106 14.95 6.35 3.46
CA VAL A 106 13.70 6.98 3.03
C VAL A 106 12.63 6.80 4.11
N PRO A 107 11.95 7.86 4.55
CA PRO A 107 10.85 7.74 5.50
C PRO A 107 9.74 6.82 4.99
N ALA A 108 9.18 6.03 5.90
CA ALA A 108 8.02 5.19 5.58
C ALA A 108 6.72 6.03 5.62
N LYS A 109 5.68 5.59 4.90
CA LYS A 109 4.33 6.13 5.06
C LYS A 109 3.94 6.13 6.55
N PRO A 110 3.33 7.18 7.08
CA PRO A 110 2.59 8.25 6.40
C PRO A 110 3.42 9.43 5.90
N ASP A 111 4.76 9.34 5.89
CA ASP A 111 5.56 10.35 5.20
C ASP A 111 5.22 10.33 3.68
N PRO A 112 4.96 11.49 3.05
CA PRO A 112 4.50 11.56 1.68
C PRO A 112 5.61 11.36 0.63
N GLN A 113 6.87 11.19 1.03
CA GLN A 113 8.02 11.24 0.12
C GLN A 113 7.87 10.31 -1.09
N ALA A 114 7.43 9.06 -0.88
CA ALA A 114 7.26 8.13 -2.00
C ALA A 114 6.21 8.61 -3.02
N VAL A 115 5.13 9.25 -2.56
CA VAL A 115 4.10 9.82 -3.45
C VAL A 115 4.66 11.01 -4.21
N LEU A 116 5.37 11.91 -3.52
CA LEU A 116 5.97 13.10 -4.13
C LEU A 116 7.05 12.72 -5.17
N GLU A 117 7.86 11.69 -4.91
CA GLU A 117 8.84 11.18 -5.88
C GLU A 117 8.16 10.65 -7.16
N ILE A 118 7.03 9.94 -7.02
CA ILE A 118 6.25 9.47 -8.19
C ILE A 118 5.71 10.66 -8.98
N MET A 119 5.12 11.64 -8.30
CA MET A 119 4.57 12.83 -8.92
C MET A 119 5.64 13.64 -9.67
N GLU A 120 6.80 13.85 -9.04
CA GLU A 120 7.93 14.56 -9.65
C GLU A 120 8.43 13.85 -10.92
N LYS A 121 8.51 12.51 -10.87
CA LYS A 121 8.95 11.71 -12.02
C LYS A 121 8.08 11.88 -13.26
N VAL A 122 6.79 12.08 -13.07
CA VAL A 122 5.81 12.18 -14.18
C VAL A 122 5.29 13.61 -14.40
N ASP A 123 5.82 14.57 -13.65
CA ASP A 123 5.51 16.00 -13.76
C ASP A 123 4.00 16.30 -13.69
N VAL A 124 3.33 15.77 -12.64
CA VAL A 124 1.89 15.99 -12.40
C VAL A 124 1.67 16.85 -11.17
N SER A 125 0.61 17.68 -11.19
CA SER A 125 0.23 18.49 -10.04
C SER A 125 -0.62 17.69 -9.04
N ARG A 126 -0.70 18.17 -7.78
CA ARG A 126 -1.40 17.47 -6.70
C ARG A 126 -2.89 17.28 -6.94
N GLU A 127 -3.51 18.22 -7.60
CA GLU A 127 -4.91 18.23 -7.98
C GLU A 127 -5.28 17.16 -9.01
N ASP A 128 -4.28 16.65 -9.74
CA ASP A 128 -4.46 15.61 -10.76
C ASP A 128 -4.14 14.20 -10.21
N VAL A 129 -3.88 14.06 -8.89
CA VAL A 129 -3.48 12.81 -8.27
C VAL A 129 -4.52 12.32 -7.26
N ALA A 130 -4.91 11.06 -7.39
CA ALA A 130 -5.67 10.34 -6.38
C ALA A 130 -4.78 9.26 -5.74
N TYR A 131 -4.69 9.28 -4.40
CA TYR A 131 -3.99 8.27 -3.61
C TYR A 131 -5.01 7.30 -3.00
N ILE A 132 -4.89 6.02 -3.36
CA ILE A 132 -5.83 4.98 -2.95
C ILE A 132 -5.15 4.06 -1.95
N GLY A 133 -5.83 3.79 -0.85
CA GLY A 133 -5.29 2.89 0.17
C GLY A 133 -6.35 2.34 1.12
N ASP A 134 -5.97 1.39 1.94
CA ASP A 134 -6.87 0.57 2.76
C ASP A 134 -6.61 0.69 4.26
N SER A 135 -5.86 1.72 4.69
CA SER A 135 -5.52 1.93 6.10
C SER A 135 -5.43 3.42 6.46
N CYS A 136 -5.45 3.70 7.77
CA CYS A 136 -5.19 5.05 8.29
C CYS A 136 -3.87 5.63 7.80
N VAL A 137 -2.83 4.78 7.69
CA VAL A 137 -1.51 5.19 7.18
C VAL A 137 -1.61 5.73 5.75
N ASP A 138 -2.46 5.12 4.92
CA ASP A 138 -2.66 5.57 3.54
C ASP A 138 -3.42 6.90 3.48
N MET A 139 -4.46 7.02 4.28
CA MET A 139 -5.23 8.28 4.36
C MET A 139 -4.34 9.45 4.81
N GLU A 140 -3.51 9.22 5.83
CA GLU A 140 -2.53 10.22 6.28
C GLU A 140 -1.49 10.52 5.18
N THR A 141 -1.02 9.49 4.45
CA THR A 141 -0.04 9.68 3.37
C THR A 141 -0.59 10.59 2.27
N GLY A 142 -1.80 10.33 1.78
CA GLY A 142 -2.44 11.16 0.76
C GLY A 142 -2.66 12.60 1.24
N LYS A 143 -3.13 12.78 2.47
CA LYS A 143 -3.27 14.11 3.10
C LYS A 143 -1.94 14.84 3.23
N ASN A 144 -0.90 14.17 3.70
CA ASN A 144 0.44 14.75 3.84
C ASN A 144 1.05 15.11 2.48
N ALA A 145 0.73 14.35 1.42
CA ALA A 145 1.10 14.68 0.06
C ALA A 145 0.25 15.83 -0.53
N GLY A 146 -0.91 16.13 0.06
CA GLY A 146 -1.85 17.14 -0.41
C GLY A 146 -2.58 16.74 -1.69
N VAL A 147 -2.87 15.45 -1.83
CA VAL A 147 -3.57 14.86 -2.99
C VAL A 147 -4.95 14.32 -2.58
N THR A 148 -5.82 14.06 -3.55
CA THR A 148 -7.10 13.41 -3.31
C THR A 148 -6.92 12.03 -2.68
N THR A 149 -7.70 11.70 -1.66
CA THR A 149 -7.60 10.43 -0.92
C THR A 149 -8.83 9.56 -1.12
N ILE A 150 -8.62 8.30 -1.51
CA ILE A 150 -9.67 7.30 -1.67
C ILE A 150 -9.40 6.14 -0.72
N GLY A 151 -10.33 5.89 0.20
CA GLY A 151 -10.27 4.76 1.11
C GLY A 151 -10.90 3.51 0.50
N ALA A 152 -10.17 2.39 0.44
CA ALA A 152 -10.65 1.10 -0.03
C ALA A 152 -11.20 0.27 1.14
N SER A 153 -12.54 0.19 1.29
CA SER A 153 -13.18 -0.44 2.46
C SER A 153 -13.11 -1.96 2.47
N TRP A 154 -12.79 -2.58 1.31
CA TRP A 154 -12.59 -4.04 1.19
C TRP A 154 -11.20 -4.52 1.62
N GLY A 155 -10.33 -3.59 2.03
CA GLY A 155 -8.93 -3.86 2.33
C GLY A 155 -8.67 -4.34 3.76
N PHE A 156 -7.52 -3.93 4.28
CA PHE A 156 -6.96 -4.45 5.54
C PHE A 156 -7.66 -3.91 6.78
N ARG A 157 -8.19 -2.67 6.73
CA ARG A 157 -8.81 -1.99 7.85
C ARG A 157 -10.31 -1.82 7.66
N PRO A 158 -11.08 -1.81 8.75
CA PRO A 158 -12.51 -1.59 8.66
C PRO A 158 -12.83 -0.18 8.15
N ARG A 159 -13.95 -0.04 7.45
CA ARG A 159 -14.47 1.23 6.93
C ARG A 159 -14.48 2.35 7.98
N THR A 160 -14.87 2.02 9.22
CA THR A 160 -14.92 2.99 10.32
C THR A 160 -13.57 3.61 10.67
N GLU A 161 -12.47 2.87 10.48
CA GLU A 161 -11.12 3.42 10.64
C GLU A 161 -10.81 4.42 9.53
N LEU A 162 -11.16 4.10 8.27
CA LEU A 162 -10.96 5.01 7.14
C LEU A 162 -11.78 6.29 7.30
N GLU A 163 -13.04 6.18 7.70
CA GLU A 163 -13.94 7.31 7.95
C GLU A 163 -13.40 8.28 9.01
N ALA A 164 -12.75 7.76 10.06
CA ALA A 164 -12.14 8.60 11.09
C ALA A 164 -11.02 9.51 10.54
N TYR A 165 -10.41 9.13 9.42
CA TYR A 165 -9.39 9.93 8.73
C TYR A 165 -9.96 10.81 7.61
N THR A 166 -11.30 10.86 7.45
CA THR A 166 -12.01 11.74 6.52
C THR A 166 -11.37 11.77 5.11
N PRO A 167 -11.31 10.65 4.38
CA PRO A 167 -10.88 10.65 2.98
C PRO A 167 -11.89 11.43 2.12
N ASP A 168 -11.47 11.85 0.93
CA ASP A 168 -12.34 12.54 -0.01
C ASP A 168 -13.43 11.60 -0.55
N PHE A 169 -13.12 10.30 -0.65
CA PHE A 169 -14.06 9.27 -1.05
C PHE A 169 -13.76 7.93 -0.37
N ILE A 170 -14.78 7.11 -0.15
CA ILE A 170 -14.63 5.70 0.26
C ILE A 170 -15.26 4.84 -0.81
N ALA A 171 -14.43 4.03 -1.45
CA ALA A 171 -14.84 3.01 -2.39
C ALA A 171 -15.24 1.73 -1.62
N ASP A 172 -16.40 1.17 -1.91
CA ASP A 172 -16.87 -0.08 -1.31
C ASP A 172 -16.57 -1.29 -2.21
N GLU A 173 -16.34 -1.07 -3.48
CA GLU A 173 -15.84 -2.05 -4.43
C GLU A 173 -14.82 -1.42 -5.39
N ALA A 174 -14.05 -2.25 -6.11
CA ALA A 174 -12.95 -1.75 -6.93
C ALA A 174 -13.43 -0.78 -8.04
N CYS A 175 -14.57 -1.04 -8.68
CA CYS A 175 -15.12 -0.18 -9.73
C CYS A 175 -15.57 1.20 -9.24
N ASP A 176 -15.82 1.40 -7.94
CA ASP A 176 -16.11 2.73 -7.39
C ASP A 176 -14.95 3.71 -7.61
N ILE A 177 -13.73 3.22 -7.74
CA ILE A 177 -12.57 4.04 -8.12
C ILE A 177 -12.80 4.68 -9.49
N LEU A 178 -13.23 3.89 -10.47
CA LEU A 178 -13.51 4.39 -11.82
C LEU A 178 -14.67 5.39 -11.82
N ARG A 179 -15.73 5.08 -11.08
CA ARG A 179 -16.90 5.97 -10.93
C ARG A 179 -16.51 7.32 -10.35
N PHE A 180 -15.70 7.31 -9.28
CA PHE A 180 -15.20 8.54 -8.66
C PHE A 180 -14.34 9.37 -9.63
N LEU A 181 -13.50 8.72 -10.43
CA LEU A 181 -12.66 9.38 -11.44
C LEU A 181 -13.43 9.78 -12.70
N GLY A 182 -14.71 9.45 -12.81
CA GLY A 182 -15.53 9.74 -14.01
C GLY A 182 -15.15 8.92 -15.24
N ILE A 183 -14.56 7.72 -15.02
CA ILE A 183 -14.13 6.81 -16.08
C ILE A 183 -15.23 5.74 -16.29
N PRO A 184 -15.71 5.53 -17.52
CA PRO A 184 -16.71 4.50 -17.80
C PRO A 184 -16.20 3.10 -17.46
N GLU A 185 -17.07 2.27 -16.88
CA GLU A 185 -16.84 0.83 -16.81
C GLU A 185 -17.14 0.23 -18.19
N GLU A 186 -16.11 -0.33 -18.85
CA GLU A 186 -16.32 -1.09 -20.09
C GLU A 186 -16.77 -2.52 -19.83
#